data_1741ba50d5e9ce18d3921059dd0da54e
#
_entry.id   1741ba50d5e9ce18d3921059dd0da54e
#
_cell.length_a   1.000
_cell.length_b   1.000
_cell.length_c   1.000
_cell.angle_alpha   90.00
_cell.angle_beta   90.00
_cell.angle_gamma   90.00
#
_symmetry.space_group_name_H-M   'P 1'
#
loop_
_entity.id
_entity.type
_entity.pdbx_description
1 polymer ?
#
loop_
_entity_poly.entity_id
_entity_poly.type
_entity_poly.pdbx_seq_one_letter_code
_entity_poly.pdbx_strand_id
1 'polypeptide(L)' 'MADISSALRSTIPISLFNRGMAGKVFEDVRRQGAKVVMKNNSPECVLLSPEEYLRLIDEVNDAKLAALAA' A
#
# COMPACT_ATOMS: atom_id res chain seq x y z
N MET A 1 -12.99 3.00 0.31
CA MET A 1 -11.85 3.47 -0.50
C MET A 1 -10.58 3.33 0.29
N ALA A 2 -9.63 2.58 -0.24
CA ALA A 2 -8.35 2.45 0.42
C ALA A 2 -7.57 3.74 0.23
N ASP A 3 -7.41 4.44 1.28
CA ASP A 3 -6.82 5.74 1.35
C ASP A 3 -5.40 5.56 1.90
N ILE A 4 -4.47 6.38 1.46
CA ILE A 4 -3.09 6.35 1.93
C ILE A 4 -3.02 6.56 3.44
N SER A 5 -3.92 7.34 4.01
CA SER A 5 -3.97 7.54 5.45
C SER A 5 -4.31 6.26 6.21
N SER A 6 -5.08 5.33 5.62
CA SER A 6 -5.30 4.01 6.20
C SER A 6 -4.01 3.19 6.23
N ALA A 7 -3.20 3.26 5.15
CA ALA A 7 -1.92 2.58 5.10
C ALA A 7 -0.96 3.10 6.17
N LEU A 8 -0.96 4.39 6.42
CA LEU A 8 -0.12 5.00 7.46
C LEU A 8 -0.47 4.52 8.86
N ARG A 9 -1.72 4.07 9.08
CA ARG A 9 -2.17 3.49 10.35
C ARG A 9 -1.87 2.01 10.45
N SER A 10 -1.56 1.37 9.33
CA SER A 10 -1.31 -0.06 9.22
C SER A 10 0.16 -0.26 8.91
N THR A 11 0.97 -0.28 9.95
CA THR A 11 2.41 -0.40 9.81
C THR A 11 2.89 -1.78 10.23
N ILE A 12 3.96 -2.25 9.60
CA ILE A 12 4.61 -3.50 9.97
C ILE A 12 6.12 -3.27 10.05
N PRO A 13 6.81 -3.89 11.02
CA PRO A 13 8.26 -3.78 11.07
C PRO A 13 8.90 -4.68 10.02
N ILE A 14 10.00 -4.21 9.43
CA ILE A 14 10.73 -4.98 8.41
C ILE A 14 11.23 -6.32 8.96
N SER A 15 11.41 -6.42 10.27
CA SER A 15 11.87 -7.66 10.91
C SER A 15 10.94 -8.85 10.65
N LEU A 16 9.66 -8.62 10.34
CA LEU A 16 8.74 -9.71 9.98
C LEU A 16 9.18 -10.44 8.72
N PHE A 17 9.73 -9.72 7.75
CA PHE A 17 10.26 -10.35 6.54
C PHE A 17 11.48 -11.20 6.86
N ASN A 18 12.32 -10.73 7.76
CA ASN A 18 13.53 -11.47 8.17
C ASN A 18 13.21 -12.73 8.94
N ARG A 19 12.01 -12.82 9.53
CA ARG A 19 11.56 -14.00 10.26
C ARG A 19 10.79 -15.00 9.39
N GLY A 20 10.78 -14.81 8.08
CA GLY A 20 10.04 -15.69 7.17
C GLY A 20 8.54 -15.47 7.15
N MET A 21 8.08 -14.31 7.60
CA MET A 21 6.65 -13.98 7.67
C MET A 21 6.13 -13.26 6.42
N ALA A 22 6.96 -13.18 5.36
CA ALA A 22 6.60 -12.42 4.16
C ALA A 22 5.29 -12.90 3.54
N GLY A 23 5.07 -14.21 3.47
CA GLY A 23 3.85 -14.76 2.89
C GLY A 23 2.61 -14.32 3.64
N LYS A 24 2.68 -14.32 4.96
CA LYS A 24 1.56 -13.87 5.79
C LYS A 24 1.31 -12.36 5.61
N VAL A 25 2.38 -11.57 5.54
CA VAL A 25 2.27 -10.13 5.32
C VAL A 25 1.58 -9.84 3.99
N PHE A 26 1.98 -10.54 2.92
CA PHE A 26 1.36 -10.36 1.60
C PHE A 26 -0.12 -10.75 1.62
N GLU A 27 -0.48 -11.81 2.33
CA GLU A 27 -1.87 -12.22 2.48
C GLU A 27 -2.67 -11.14 3.23
N ASP A 28 -2.11 -10.60 4.29
CA ASP A 28 -2.75 -9.53 5.06
C ASP A 28 -2.97 -8.28 4.20
N VAL A 29 -2.01 -7.95 3.33
CA VAL A 29 -2.16 -6.84 2.38
C VAL A 29 -3.34 -7.06 1.45
N ARG A 30 -3.52 -8.29 0.94
CA ARG A 30 -4.66 -8.61 0.09
C ARG A 30 -6.00 -8.48 0.81
N ARG A 31 -6.03 -8.86 2.09
CA ARG A 31 -7.27 -8.86 2.87
C ARG A 31 -7.61 -7.51 3.48
N GLN A 32 -6.61 -6.84 4.00
CA GLN A 32 -6.79 -5.65 4.84
C GLN A 32 -6.43 -4.35 4.12
N GLY A 33 -5.76 -4.44 2.97
CA GLY A 33 -5.33 -3.28 2.23
C GLY A 33 -3.86 -2.95 2.46
N ALA A 34 -3.46 -1.77 2.00
CA ALA A 34 -2.07 -1.33 2.01
C ALA A 34 -1.46 -1.30 3.41
N LYS A 35 -0.18 -1.59 3.48
CA LYS A 35 0.60 -1.51 4.73
C LYS A 35 1.91 -0.79 4.47
N VAL A 36 2.36 -0.04 5.47
CA VAL A 36 3.65 0.64 5.43
C VAL A 36 4.70 -0.22 6.13
N VAL A 37 5.79 -0.51 5.45
CA VAL A 37 6.92 -1.23 6.04
C VAL A 37 7.84 -0.24 6.71
N MET A 38 8.08 -0.45 7.99
CA MET A 38 8.90 0.43 8.82
C MET A 38 10.27 -0.18 9.06
N LYS A 39 11.29 0.65 9.01
CA LYS A 39 12.66 0.29 9.38
C LYS A 39 13.22 1.40 10.24
N ASN A 40 13.67 1.06 11.45
CA ASN A 40 14.23 2.02 12.41
C ASN A 40 13.27 3.21 12.65
N ASN A 41 11.99 2.91 12.84
CA ASN A 41 10.93 3.91 13.05
C ASN A 41 10.73 4.86 11.85
N SER A 42 11.18 4.46 10.67
CA SER A 42 11.05 5.26 9.46
C SER A 42 10.30 4.47 8.41
N PRO A 43 9.34 5.08 7.67
CA PRO A 43 8.70 4.39 6.55
C PRO A 43 9.72 4.11 5.45
N GLU A 44 9.79 2.86 4.99
CA GLU A 44 10.68 2.46 3.91
C GLU A 44 9.92 2.28 2.61
N CYS A 45 8.76 1.65 2.67
CA CYS A 45 7.94 1.39 1.48
C CYS A 45 6.50 1.13 1.86
N VAL A 46 5.64 1.14 0.86
CA VAL A 46 4.23 0.81 1.00
C VAL A 46 3.96 -0.44 0.19
N LEU A 47 3.30 -1.43 0.81
CA LEU A 47 2.89 -2.66 0.14
C LEU A 47 1.44 -2.53 -0.29
N LEU A 48 1.19 -2.79 -1.56
CA LEU A 48 -0.13 -2.78 -2.17
C LEU A 48 -0.36 -4.11 -2.89
N SER A 49 -1.61 -4.59 -2.88
CA SER A 49 -1.97 -5.69 -3.76
C SER A 49 -1.99 -5.19 -5.22
N PRO A 50 -1.84 -6.09 -6.21
CA PRO A 50 -1.95 -5.66 -7.62
C PRO A 50 -3.26 -4.97 -7.93
N GLU A 51 -4.37 -5.41 -7.33
CA GLU A 51 -5.68 -4.81 -7.54
C GLU A 51 -5.74 -3.38 -7.00
N GLU A 52 -5.19 -3.15 -5.82
CA GLU A 52 -5.12 -1.82 -5.21
C GLU A 52 -4.24 -0.89 -6.05
N TYR A 53 -3.12 -1.39 -6.53
CA TYR A 53 -2.20 -0.63 -7.35
C TYR A 53 -2.85 -0.18 -8.65
N LEU A 54 -3.54 -1.11 -9.33
CA LEU A 54 -4.24 -0.78 -10.59
C LEU A 54 -5.36 0.22 -10.35
N ARG A 55 -6.09 0.08 -9.25
CA ARG A 55 -7.13 1.03 -8.89
C ARG A 55 -6.56 2.43 -8.66
N LEU A 56 -5.44 2.52 -7.97
CA LEU A 56 -4.79 3.80 -7.70
C LEU A 56 -4.32 4.47 -8.99
N ILE A 57 -3.75 3.70 -9.92
CA ILE A 57 -3.33 4.23 -11.23
C ILE A 57 -4.54 4.71 -12.03
N ASP A 58 -5.63 3.98 -12.02
CA ASP A 58 -6.85 4.38 -12.71
C ASP A 58 -7.40 5.69 -12.15
N GLU A 59 -7.41 5.86 -10.85
CA GLU A 59 -7.85 7.10 -10.21
C GLU A 59 -6.97 8.29 -10.63
N VAL A 60 -5.66 8.10 -10.68
CA VAL A 60 -4.72 9.15 -11.12
C VAL A 60 -4.94 9.49 -12.59
N ASN A 61 -5.13 8.49 -13.44
CA ASN A 61 -5.38 8.72 -14.88
C ASN A 61 -6.71 9.43 -15.10
N ASP A 62 -7.75 9.05 -14.38
CA ASP A 62 -9.04 9.73 -14.44
C ASP A 62 -8.93 11.19 -14.02
N ALA A 63 -8.16 11.47 -12.96
CA ALA A 63 -7.92 12.83 -12.51
C ALA A 63 -7.17 13.66 -13.57
N LYS A 64 -6.18 13.06 -14.23
CA LYS A 64 -5.46 13.72 -15.33
C LYS A 64 -6.35 14.01 -16.50
N LEU A 65 -7.19 13.05 -16.90
CA LEU A 65 -8.13 13.22 -18.00
C LEU A 65 -9.14 14.32 -17.69
N ALA A 66 -9.66 14.37 -16.47
CA ALA A 66 -10.55 15.43 -16.03
C ALA A 66 -9.89 16.80 -16.09
N ALA A 67 -8.64 16.90 -15.67
CA ALA A 67 -7.87 18.15 -15.71
C ALA A 67 -7.61 18.60 -17.16
N LEU A 68 -7.38 17.66 -18.08
CA LEU A 68 -7.15 17.98 -19.49
C LEU A 68 -8.44 18.35 -20.21
N ALA A 69 -9.58 17.84 -19.74
CA ALA A 69 -10.88 18.09 -20.34
C ALA A 69 -11.51 19.41 -19.86
N ALA A 70 -10.98 19.99 -18.81
CA ALA A 70 -11.53 21.21 -18.22
C ALA A 70 -11.18 22.48 -19.01
#